data_a2df5bdd62a0736ceb5c503ae4fecea4
#
_entry.id   a2df5bdd62a0736ceb5c503ae4fecea4
#
_cell.length_a   1.000
_cell.length_b   1.000
_cell.length_c   1.000
_cell.angle_alpha   90.00
_cell.angle_beta   90.00
_cell.angle_gamma   90.00
#
_symmetry.space_group_name_H-M   'P 1'
#
loop_
_entity.id
_entity.type
_entity.pdbx_description
1 polymer ?
#
loop_
_entity_poly.entity_id
_entity_poly.type
_entity_poly.pdbx_seq_one_letter_code
_entity_poly.pdbx_strand_id
1 'polypeptide(L)'
;MNMKVDLCGVTLNNPVMTASGTFGSGAEYAEFVDLNKLGAVVTKGVANVPWPGNPTPRVAEVYGGMLNAVGLQNPGIDLFVERDIPFLKQFDTKIMVNVCGHSTEEYIEVVERLS
;
A
#
# COMPACT_ATOMS: atom_id res chain seq x y z
N MET A 1 -21.29 18.46 -3.29
CA MET A 1 -20.02 19.22 -3.44
C MET A 1 -19.11 18.38 -4.32
N ASN A 2 -18.47 18.98 -5.34
CA ASN A 2 -17.49 18.27 -6.15
C ASN A 2 -16.13 18.33 -5.44
N MET A 3 -15.59 17.19 -5.04
CA MET A 3 -14.30 17.08 -4.36
C MET A 3 -13.21 16.47 -5.24
N LYS A 4 -13.50 16.27 -6.54
CA LYS A 4 -12.53 15.69 -7.47
C LYS A 4 -11.27 16.55 -7.58
N VAL A 5 -10.13 15.90 -7.61
CA VAL A 5 -8.82 16.53 -7.82
C VAL A 5 -8.07 15.78 -8.92
N ASP A 6 -7.21 16.49 -9.63
CA ASP A 6 -6.27 15.90 -10.57
C ASP A 6 -4.91 15.74 -9.90
N LEU A 7 -4.34 14.54 -9.98
CA LEU A 7 -3.01 14.23 -9.54
C LEU A 7 -2.20 13.72 -10.73
N CYS A 8 -1.39 14.59 -11.33
CA CYS A 8 -0.53 14.25 -12.49
C CYS A 8 -1.30 13.58 -13.65
N GLY A 9 -2.50 14.10 -13.97
CA GLY A 9 -3.34 13.54 -15.04
C GLY A 9 -4.25 12.39 -14.61
N VAL A 10 -4.21 11.97 -13.34
CA VAL A 10 -5.12 10.97 -12.77
C VAL A 10 -6.19 11.66 -11.93
N THR A 11 -7.43 11.55 -12.34
CA THR A 11 -8.56 12.11 -11.56
C THR A 11 -8.87 11.21 -10.36
N LEU A 12 -8.82 11.80 -9.16
CA LEU A 12 -9.27 11.19 -7.91
C LEU A 12 -10.66 11.71 -7.55
N ASN A 13 -11.50 10.87 -6.95
CA ASN A 13 -12.85 11.25 -6.52
C ASN A 13 -12.84 12.31 -5.41
N ASN A 14 -11.77 12.36 -4.63
CA ASN A 14 -11.49 13.36 -3.59
C ASN A 14 -9.99 13.31 -3.23
N PRO A 15 -9.46 14.29 -2.47
CA PRO A 15 -8.03 14.35 -2.13
C PRO A 15 -7.60 13.41 -0.99
N VAL A 16 -8.51 12.62 -0.41
CA VAL A 16 -8.18 11.76 0.74
C VAL A 16 -7.53 10.47 0.23
N MET A 17 -6.33 10.21 0.72
CA MET A 17 -5.57 9.00 0.43
C MET A 17 -5.08 8.35 1.72
N THR A 18 -4.92 7.03 1.70
CA THR A 18 -4.36 6.31 2.86
C THR A 18 -2.84 6.42 2.91
N ALA A 19 -2.26 6.14 4.07
CA ALA A 19 -0.82 6.03 4.25
C ALA A 19 -0.41 4.58 4.42
N SER A 20 0.49 4.09 3.57
CA SER A 20 0.87 2.68 3.47
C SER A 20 1.38 2.07 4.79
N GLY A 21 2.06 2.87 5.63
CA GLY A 21 2.60 2.41 6.90
C GLY A 21 1.56 2.07 7.96
N THR A 22 0.35 2.62 7.85
CA THR A 22 -0.74 2.44 8.83
C THR A 22 -1.95 1.73 8.27
N PHE A 23 -2.12 1.67 6.95
CA PHE A 23 -3.32 1.13 6.30
C PHE A 23 -3.07 -0.24 5.61
N GLY A 24 -1.83 -0.69 5.53
CA GLY A 24 -1.47 -1.90 4.81
C GLY A 24 -1.85 -1.82 3.33
N SER A 25 -2.43 -2.89 2.80
CA SER A 25 -2.97 -2.94 1.42
C SER A 25 -4.49 -2.77 1.37
N GLY A 26 -5.13 -2.41 2.48
CA GLY A 26 -6.54 -2.02 2.54
C GLY A 26 -7.51 -3.11 2.99
N ALA A 27 -7.21 -4.39 2.83
CA ALA A 27 -8.13 -5.48 3.17
C ALA A 27 -8.51 -5.48 4.67
N GLU A 28 -7.54 -5.29 5.55
CA GLU A 28 -7.74 -5.28 7.00
C GLU A 28 -8.63 -4.11 7.46
N TYR A 29 -8.52 -2.96 6.80
CA TYR A 29 -9.28 -1.76 7.15
C TYR A 29 -10.60 -1.60 6.39
N ALA A 30 -10.84 -2.40 5.35
CA ALA A 30 -12.10 -2.38 4.62
C ALA A 30 -13.32 -2.75 5.49
N GLU A 31 -13.10 -3.43 6.61
CA GLU A 31 -14.15 -3.71 7.59
C GLU A 31 -14.59 -2.46 8.38
N PHE A 32 -13.73 -1.44 8.47
CA PHE A 32 -13.97 -0.23 9.25
C PHE A 32 -14.19 1.01 8.40
N VAL A 33 -13.66 0.99 7.17
CA VAL A 33 -13.68 2.13 6.24
C VAL A 33 -14.22 1.69 4.89
N ASP A 34 -15.24 2.39 4.40
CA ASP A 34 -15.72 2.20 3.02
C ASP A 34 -14.69 2.77 2.03
N LEU A 35 -13.96 1.88 1.36
CA LEU A 35 -12.90 2.25 0.43
C LEU A 35 -13.42 3.06 -0.78
N ASN A 36 -14.70 2.96 -1.14
CA ASN A 36 -15.31 3.78 -2.18
C ASN A 36 -15.32 5.28 -1.86
N LYS A 37 -15.15 5.64 -0.59
CA LYS A 37 -15.09 7.04 -0.13
C LYS A 37 -13.69 7.65 -0.20
N LEU A 38 -12.69 6.87 -0.58
CA LEU A 38 -11.30 7.32 -0.69
C LEU A 38 -10.97 7.72 -2.12
N GLY A 39 -10.17 8.76 -2.29
CA GLY A 39 -9.61 9.13 -3.59
C GLY A 39 -8.59 8.11 -4.08
N ALA A 40 -7.76 7.59 -3.17
CA ALA A 40 -6.83 6.51 -3.47
C ALA A 40 -6.49 5.70 -2.22
N VAL A 41 -6.18 4.42 -2.44
CA VAL A 41 -5.50 3.56 -1.45
C VAL A 41 -4.02 3.48 -1.84
N VAL A 42 -3.15 4.02 -0.96
CA VAL A 42 -1.70 3.86 -1.09
C VAL A 42 -1.30 2.58 -0.35
N THR A 43 -0.83 1.59 -1.09
CA THR A 43 -0.60 0.25 -0.55
C THR A 43 0.68 0.16 0.28
N LYS A 44 0.82 -0.94 1.03
CA LYS A 44 2.10 -1.35 1.62
C LYS A 44 3.16 -1.48 0.51
N GLY A 45 4.43 -1.25 0.87
CA GLY A 45 5.55 -1.47 -0.05
C GLY A 45 5.55 -2.89 -0.58
N VAL A 46 5.73 -3.04 -1.89
CA VAL A 46 5.74 -4.33 -2.60
C VAL A 46 7.09 -4.51 -3.26
N ALA A 47 7.78 -5.61 -2.93
CA ALA A 47 9.04 -6.02 -3.53
C ALA A 47 8.84 -7.10 -4.60
N ASN A 48 9.89 -7.39 -5.37
CA ASN A 48 9.87 -8.45 -6.38
C ASN A 48 9.66 -9.85 -5.77
N VAL A 49 10.13 -10.07 -4.54
CA VAL A 49 9.95 -11.30 -3.77
C VAL A 49 9.38 -11.00 -2.38
N PRO A 50 8.81 -11.99 -1.68
CA PRO A 50 8.35 -11.80 -0.31
C PRO A 50 9.46 -11.41 0.65
N TRP A 51 9.23 -10.36 1.47
CA TRP A 51 10.14 -9.99 2.55
C TRP A 51 9.48 -10.29 3.90
N PRO A 52 10.10 -11.13 4.74
CA PRO A 52 9.53 -11.49 6.05
C PRO A 52 9.62 -10.34 7.07
N GLY A 53 10.42 -9.32 6.79
CA GLY A 53 10.73 -8.28 7.76
C GLY A 53 11.73 -8.73 8.82
N ASN A 54 11.91 -7.90 9.84
CA ASN A 54 12.81 -8.20 10.94
C ASN A 54 12.21 -9.24 11.91
N PRO A 55 13.06 -10.01 12.63
CA PRO A 55 12.57 -10.88 13.71
C PRO A 55 11.95 -10.06 14.85
N THR A 56 11.04 -10.69 15.59
CA THR A 56 10.43 -10.11 16.79
C THR A 56 11.39 -10.18 17.99
N PRO A 57 11.31 -9.23 18.98
CA PRO A 57 10.38 -8.07 19.04
C PRO A 57 10.81 -6.95 18.10
N ARG A 58 9.86 -6.37 17.38
CA ARG A 58 10.09 -5.31 16.40
C ARG A 58 9.24 -4.06 16.60
N VAL A 59 8.57 -4.00 17.74
CA VAL A 59 7.79 -2.86 18.24
C VAL A 59 8.11 -2.67 19.70
N ALA A 60 8.30 -1.41 20.14
CA ALA A 60 8.55 -1.06 21.53
C ALA A 60 7.80 0.22 21.90
N GLU A 61 7.08 0.18 23.02
CA GLU A 61 6.47 1.39 23.58
C GLU A 61 7.52 2.28 24.22
N VAL A 62 7.36 3.58 24.05
CA VAL A 62 8.16 4.62 24.71
C VAL A 62 7.24 5.69 25.26
N TYR A 63 7.76 6.59 26.12
CA TYR A 63 6.94 7.69 26.65
C TYR A 63 6.37 8.55 25.50
N GLY A 64 5.03 8.55 25.43
CA GLY A 64 4.30 9.33 24.41
C GLY A 64 4.35 8.79 22.99
N GLY A 65 4.77 7.53 22.77
CA GLY A 65 4.84 6.97 21.43
C GLY A 65 5.25 5.52 21.35
N MET A 66 5.62 5.12 20.14
CA MET A 66 6.02 3.76 19.81
C MET A 66 7.17 3.79 18.81
N LEU A 67 8.19 3.00 19.02
CA LEU A 67 9.26 2.71 18.06
C LEU A 67 8.94 1.41 17.32
N ASN A 68 9.26 1.36 16.04
CA ASN A 68 9.15 0.12 15.28
C ASN A 68 10.35 -0.11 14.36
N ALA A 69 10.64 -1.37 14.11
CA ALA A 69 11.60 -1.85 13.14
C ALA A 69 10.99 -3.06 12.41
N VAL A 70 9.83 -2.88 11.77
CA VAL A 70 9.10 -3.96 11.08
C VAL A 70 9.91 -4.54 9.94
N GLY A 71 10.73 -3.74 9.24
CA GLY A 71 11.60 -4.21 8.17
C GLY A 71 10.86 -4.46 6.86
N LEU A 72 9.88 -3.62 6.57
CA LEU A 72 9.15 -3.59 5.30
C LEU A 72 8.57 -4.95 4.89
N GLN A 73 8.00 -5.68 5.86
CA GLN A 73 7.33 -6.95 5.61
C GLN A 73 6.27 -6.78 4.51
N ASN A 74 6.35 -7.63 3.46
CA ASN A 74 5.40 -7.59 2.36
C ASN A 74 5.32 -8.96 1.66
N PRO A 75 4.23 -9.22 0.92
CA PRO A 75 3.98 -10.53 0.31
C PRO A 75 4.76 -10.78 -0.99
N GLY A 76 5.45 -9.77 -1.53
CA GLY A 76 6.02 -9.80 -2.87
C GLY A 76 4.99 -9.55 -3.96
N ILE A 77 5.48 -9.25 -5.17
CA ILE A 77 4.65 -8.82 -6.29
C ILE A 77 3.67 -9.90 -6.77
N ASP A 78 4.06 -11.16 -6.77
CA ASP A 78 3.20 -12.23 -7.28
C ASP A 78 1.91 -12.35 -6.48
N LEU A 79 2.01 -12.48 -5.16
CA LEU A 79 0.84 -12.57 -4.29
C LEU A 79 0.05 -11.25 -4.25
N PHE A 80 0.74 -10.12 -4.35
CA PHE A 80 0.09 -8.81 -4.41
C PHE A 80 -0.81 -8.68 -5.66
N VAL A 81 -0.33 -9.09 -6.83
CA VAL A 81 -1.09 -9.06 -8.09
C VAL A 81 -2.24 -10.08 -8.07
N GLU A 82 -2.01 -11.26 -7.48
CA GLU A 82 -3.02 -12.33 -7.43
C GLU A 82 -4.14 -12.05 -6.41
N ARG A 83 -3.81 -11.45 -5.26
CA ARG A 83 -4.74 -11.29 -4.12
C ARG A 83 -5.19 -9.84 -3.91
N ASP A 84 -4.22 -8.91 -3.77
CA ASP A 84 -4.51 -7.57 -3.28
C ASP A 84 -5.07 -6.65 -4.38
N ILE A 85 -4.56 -6.74 -5.60
CA ILE A 85 -5.07 -5.96 -6.74
C ILE A 85 -6.52 -6.33 -7.07
N PRO A 86 -6.92 -7.62 -7.22
CA PRO A 86 -8.31 -7.99 -7.46
C PRO A 86 -9.25 -7.56 -6.34
N PHE A 87 -8.79 -7.61 -5.09
CA PHE A 87 -9.57 -7.11 -3.95
C PHE A 87 -9.83 -5.61 -4.07
N LEU A 88 -8.78 -4.81 -4.30
CA LEU A 88 -8.88 -3.36 -4.38
C LEU A 88 -9.68 -2.89 -5.60
N LYS A 89 -9.62 -3.62 -6.71
CA LYS A 89 -10.39 -3.32 -7.93
C LYS A 89 -11.90 -3.43 -7.77
N GLN A 90 -12.40 -3.98 -6.67
CA GLN A 90 -13.84 -4.03 -6.37
C GLN A 90 -14.40 -2.67 -5.93
N PHE A 91 -13.54 -1.72 -5.59
CA PHE A 91 -13.92 -0.41 -5.05
C PHE A 91 -13.68 0.72 -6.05
N ASP A 92 -14.51 1.75 -5.98
CA ASP A 92 -14.36 2.98 -6.78
C ASP A 92 -13.31 3.92 -6.14
N THR A 93 -12.08 3.45 -6.09
CA THR A 93 -10.92 4.18 -5.59
C THR A 93 -9.72 3.94 -6.50
N LYS A 94 -8.74 4.82 -6.50
CA LYS A 94 -7.49 4.59 -7.22
C LYS A 94 -6.53 3.76 -6.38
N ILE A 95 -5.77 2.90 -7.02
CA ILE A 95 -4.75 2.09 -6.38
C ILE A 95 -3.40 2.73 -6.67
N MET A 96 -2.69 3.13 -5.63
CA MET A 96 -1.35 3.69 -5.72
C MET A 96 -0.37 2.72 -5.06
N VAL A 97 0.42 2.03 -5.86
CA VAL A 97 1.32 1.01 -5.35
C VAL A 97 2.64 1.65 -4.90
N ASN A 98 3.02 1.36 -3.65
CA ASN A 98 4.34 1.70 -3.14
C ASN A 98 5.33 0.60 -3.53
N VAL A 99 6.22 0.92 -4.48
CA VAL A 99 7.21 -0.04 -5.01
C VAL A 99 8.49 0.02 -4.17
N CYS A 100 9.05 -1.14 -3.84
CA CYS A 100 10.32 -1.24 -3.14
C CYS A 100 11.24 -2.33 -3.72
N GLY A 101 12.54 -2.17 -3.51
CA GLY A 101 13.58 -3.07 -3.98
C GLY A 101 14.94 -2.69 -3.37
N HIS A 102 15.90 -3.59 -3.45
CA HIS A 102 17.28 -3.37 -3.03
C HIS A 102 18.18 -2.87 -4.18
N SER A 103 17.73 -3.03 -5.42
CA SER A 103 18.44 -2.60 -6.62
C SER A 103 17.49 -1.97 -7.64
N THR A 104 18.03 -1.24 -8.60
CA THR A 104 17.26 -0.65 -9.70
C THR A 104 16.50 -1.73 -10.49
N GLU A 105 17.13 -2.86 -10.71
CA GLU A 105 16.57 -3.99 -11.44
C GLU A 105 15.33 -4.55 -10.74
N GLU A 106 15.36 -4.69 -9.41
CA GLU A 106 14.21 -5.13 -8.62
C GLU A 106 13.04 -4.13 -8.69
N TYR A 107 13.31 -2.81 -8.66
CA TYR A 107 12.28 -1.80 -8.89
C TYR A 107 11.66 -1.92 -10.28
N ILE A 108 12.48 -2.12 -11.32
CA ILE A 108 12.00 -2.28 -12.70
C ILE A 108 11.11 -3.52 -12.80
N GLU A 109 11.56 -4.65 -12.26
CA GLU A 109 10.80 -5.91 -12.25
C GLU A 109 9.41 -5.73 -11.63
N VAL A 110 9.30 -5.07 -10.48
CA VAL A 110 8.01 -4.82 -9.83
C VAL A 110 7.12 -3.93 -10.68
N VAL A 111 7.67 -2.87 -11.28
CA VAL A 111 6.91 -1.95 -12.15
C VAL A 111 6.41 -2.68 -13.40
N GLU A 112 7.23 -3.48 -14.05
CA GLU A 112 6.84 -4.28 -15.23
C GLU A 112 5.71 -5.27 -14.90
N ARG A 113 5.72 -5.85 -13.72
CA ARG A 113 4.66 -6.78 -13.26
C ARG A 113 3.35 -6.07 -12.92
N LEU A 114 3.37 -4.74 -12.67
CA LEU A 114 2.20 -3.92 -12.38
C LEU A 114 1.59 -3.29 -13.65
N SER A 115 2.32 -3.29 -14.75
CA SER A 115 1.91 -2.69 -16.02
C SER A 115 1.15 -3.69 -16.88
#